data_21375fd169fb322cdead73e74b32d1b8
#
_entry.id   21375fd169fb322cdead73e74b32d1b8
#
_cell.length_a   1.000
_cell.length_b   1.000
_cell.length_c   1.000
_cell.angle_alpha   90.00
_cell.angle_beta   90.00
_cell.angle_gamma   90.00
#
_symmetry.space_group_name_H-M   'P 1'
#
loop_
_entity.id
_entity.type
_entity.pdbx_description
1 polymer ?
#
loop_
_entity_poly.entity_id
_entity_poly.type
_entity_poly.pdbx_seq_one_letter_code
_entity_poly.pdbx_strand_id
1 'polypeptide(L)'
;MDTGLICVYYNNEWVKLPTPSEYSPTYTHVENSYRDVNGRLHRDIKRKNLAKVECGWNALDDTQIALLQSLYSLNSFTVRFTDNFGNRVSKTMYCGPLTKKSAIQDKTTLKIILSTEIAMNFIEV
;
A
#
# COMPACT_ATOMS: atom_id res chain seq x y z
N MET A 1 9.71 3.27 15.60
CA MET A 1 9.44 1.99 16.30
C MET A 1 8.56 1.10 15.43
N ASP A 2 8.84 -0.18 15.42
CA ASP A 2 8.11 -1.15 14.57
C ASP A 2 6.82 -1.59 15.27
N THR A 3 5.68 -1.01 14.87
CA THR A 3 4.40 -1.26 15.51
C THR A 3 3.26 -1.38 14.50
N GLY A 4 2.21 -2.10 14.88
CA GLY A 4 1.01 -2.27 14.06
C GLY A 4 1.20 -3.25 12.90
N LEU A 5 0.20 -3.39 12.05
CA LEU A 5 0.25 -4.24 10.87
C LEU A 5 1.22 -3.70 9.82
N ILE A 6 1.28 -2.38 9.71
CA ILE A 6 2.11 -1.71 8.72
C ILE A 6 2.62 -0.39 9.28
N CYS A 7 3.91 -0.13 9.11
CA CYS A 7 4.51 1.17 9.44
C CYS A 7 5.48 1.57 8.34
N VAL A 8 5.76 2.87 8.26
CA VAL A 8 6.62 3.44 7.21
C VAL A 8 7.73 4.27 7.84
N TYR A 9 8.88 4.35 7.17
CA TYR A 9 9.98 5.21 7.57
C TYR A 9 9.83 6.54 6.85
N TYR A 10 9.47 7.58 7.59
CA TYR A 10 9.14 8.90 7.07
C TYR A 10 9.68 9.97 8.00
N ASN A 11 10.30 11.00 7.46
CA ASN A 11 10.93 12.09 8.25
C ASN A 11 11.91 11.58 9.30
N ASN A 12 12.75 10.61 8.93
CA ASN A 12 13.77 10.01 9.80
C ASN A 12 13.21 9.27 11.02
N GLU A 13 11.95 8.82 10.97
CA GLU A 13 11.35 8.03 12.05
C GLU A 13 10.35 7.02 11.50
N TRP A 14 10.08 5.99 12.29
CA TRP A 14 9.05 5.01 11.97
C TRP A 14 7.69 5.55 12.39
N VAL A 15 6.80 5.65 11.43
CA VAL A 15 5.44 6.16 11.63
C VAL A 15 4.46 5.01 11.43
N LYS A 16 3.66 4.75 12.47
CA LYS A 16 2.60 3.74 12.40
C LYS A 16 1.45 4.29 11.55
N LEU A 17 1.03 3.52 10.54
CA LEU A 17 -0.16 3.86 9.78
C LEU A 17 -1.42 3.49 10.56
N PRO A 18 -2.55 4.15 10.30
CA PRO A 18 -3.83 3.71 10.88
C PRO A 18 -4.06 2.24 10.60
N THR A 19 -4.62 1.51 11.55
CA THR A 19 -4.88 0.08 11.37
C THR A 19 -5.91 -0.10 10.25
N PRO A 20 -5.54 -0.79 9.15
CA PRO A 20 -6.48 -0.98 8.05
C PRO A 20 -7.59 -1.96 8.44
N SER A 21 -8.80 -1.69 7.95
CA SER A 21 -9.92 -2.61 8.09
C SER A 21 -9.85 -3.73 7.06
N GLU A 22 -9.20 -3.48 5.93
CA GLU A 22 -8.86 -4.50 4.95
C GLU A 22 -7.36 -4.48 4.73
N TYR A 23 -6.73 -5.66 4.79
CA TYR A 23 -5.28 -5.79 4.70
C TYR A 23 -4.95 -7.06 3.93
N SER A 24 -4.32 -6.90 2.76
CA SER A 24 -4.02 -8.02 1.88
C SER A 24 -2.60 -7.93 1.35
N PRO A 25 -1.61 -8.49 2.07
CA PRO A 25 -0.25 -8.61 1.56
C PRO A 25 -0.15 -9.78 0.60
N THR A 26 0.49 -9.57 -0.55
CA THR A 26 0.70 -10.62 -1.55
C THR A 26 2.10 -10.56 -2.12
N TYR A 27 2.56 -11.68 -2.65
CA TYR A 27 3.79 -11.77 -3.43
C TYR A 27 3.45 -12.22 -4.84
N THR A 28 4.02 -11.55 -5.82
CA THR A 28 3.80 -11.87 -7.22
C THR A 28 5.14 -12.01 -7.94
N HIS A 29 5.09 -12.60 -9.14
CA HIS A 29 6.25 -12.67 -10.02
C HIS A 29 6.04 -11.77 -11.22
N VAL A 30 7.10 -11.09 -11.63
CA VAL A 30 7.11 -10.38 -12.91
C VAL A 30 7.69 -11.34 -13.93
N GLU A 31 6.88 -11.75 -14.90
CA GLU A 31 7.29 -12.75 -15.88
C GLU A 31 6.72 -12.45 -17.26
N ASN A 32 7.44 -12.91 -18.29
CA ASN A 32 6.93 -13.04 -19.65
C ASN A 32 6.66 -14.51 -19.90
N SER A 33 5.49 -14.83 -20.44
CA SER A 33 5.15 -16.20 -20.80
C SER A 33 4.55 -16.26 -22.19
N TYR A 34 4.83 -17.36 -22.89
CA TYR A 34 4.27 -17.60 -24.22
C TYR A 34 4.23 -19.11 -24.47
N ARG A 35 3.40 -19.51 -25.42
CA ARG A 35 3.36 -20.89 -25.90
C ARG A 35 3.99 -20.98 -27.27
N ASP A 36 4.81 -22.00 -27.47
CA ASP A 36 5.43 -22.26 -28.78
C ASP A 36 4.46 -22.97 -29.72
N VAL A 37 4.91 -23.27 -30.93
CA VAL A 37 4.09 -23.94 -31.96
C VAL A 37 3.63 -25.34 -31.55
N ASN A 38 4.32 -25.97 -30.60
CA ASN A 38 3.96 -27.28 -30.04
C ASN A 38 3.05 -27.19 -28.82
N GLY A 39 2.63 -25.98 -28.45
CA GLY A 39 1.77 -25.75 -27.29
C GLY A 39 2.48 -25.73 -25.95
N ARG A 40 3.80 -25.78 -25.91
CA ARG A 40 4.57 -25.74 -24.69
C ARG A 40 4.63 -24.34 -24.12
N LEU A 41 4.41 -24.22 -22.81
CA LEU A 41 4.50 -22.95 -22.11
C LEU A 41 5.95 -22.62 -21.79
N HIS A 42 6.39 -21.44 -22.21
CA HIS A 42 7.67 -20.86 -21.83
C HIS A 42 7.45 -19.72 -20.88
N ARG A 43 8.15 -19.72 -19.74
CA ARG A 43 8.05 -18.69 -18.73
C ARG A 43 9.42 -18.07 -18.50
N ASP A 44 9.49 -16.75 -18.60
CA ASP A 44 10.68 -15.97 -18.30
C ASP A 44 10.38 -15.11 -17.09
N ILE A 45 10.81 -15.55 -15.91
CA ILE A 45 10.53 -14.87 -14.65
C ILE A 45 11.59 -13.79 -14.43
N LYS A 46 11.19 -12.52 -14.55
CA LYS A 46 12.09 -11.37 -14.38
C LYS A 46 12.38 -11.10 -12.90
N ARG A 47 11.36 -11.17 -12.05
CA ARG A 47 11.48 -10.99 -10.59
C ARG A 47 10.53 -11.95 -9.89
N LYS A 48 10.99 -12.49 -8.77
CA LYS A 48 10.21 -13.37 -7.91
C LYS A 48 9.88 -12.65 -6.60
N ASN A 49 8.74 -13.00 -6.01
CA ASN A 49 8.33 -12.52 -4.69
C ASN A 49 8.32 -10.98 -4.58
N LEU A 50 7.81 -10.33 -5.63
CA LEU A 50 7.57 -8.90 -5.59
C LEU A 50 6.41 -8.63 -4.65
N ALA A 51 6.66 -7.88 -3.57
CA ALA A 51 5.66 -7.64 -2.55
C ALA A 51 4.68 -6.55 -2.96
N LYS A 52 3.41 -6.78 -2.66
CA LYS A 52 2.35 -5.80 -2.81
C LYS A 52 1.44 -5.90 -1.60
N VAL A 53 1.13 -4.76 -0.99
CA VAL A 53 0.22 -4.70 0.16
C VAL A 53 -0.97 -3.82 -0.21
N GLU A 54 -2.16 -4.39 -0.15
CA GLU A 54 -3.40 -3.65 -0.38
C GLU A 54 -4.02 -3.33 0.97
N CYS A 55 -4.23 -2.05 1.23
CA CYS A 55 -4.81 -1.57 2.48
C CYS A 55 -6.11 -0.82 2.21
N GLY A 56 -7.10 -1.05 3.08
CA GLY A 56 -8.35 -0.32 3.02
C GLY A 56 -8.75 0.13 4.41
N TRP A 57 -9.35 1.30 4.50
CA TRP A 57 -9.84 1.88 5.75
C TRP A 57 -11.30 2.27 5.58
N ASN A 58 -12.12 2.00 6.62
CA ASN A 58 -13.53 2.38 6.59
C ASN A 58 -13.71 3.88 6.71
N ALA A 59 -12.90 4.54 7.55
CA ALA A 59 -12.97 5.97 7.74
C ALA A 59 -11.64 6.50 8.23
N LEU A 60 -11.21 7.64 7.69
CA LEU A 60 -10.00 8.36 8.14
C LEU A 60 -10.30 9.84 8.23
N ASP A 61 -9.68 10.51 9.21
CA ASP A 61 -9.80 11.96 9.34
C ASP A 61 -8.83 12.69 8.40
N ASP A 62 -8.91 14.01 8.41
CA ASP A 62 -8.10 14.87 7.54
C ASP A 62 -6.61 14.68 7.78
N THR A 63 -6.17 14.56 9.03
CA THR A 63 -4.76 14.38 9.38
C THR A 63 -4.21 13.06 8.83
N GLN A 64 -4.99 11.99 8.95
CA GLN A 64 -4.58 10.68 8.45
C GLN A 64 -4.51 10.66 6.93
N ILE A 65 -5.47 11.28 6.25
CA ILE A 65 -5.47 11.41 4.79
C ILE A 65 -4.25 12.23 4.33
N ALA A 66 -3.91 13.31 5.05
CA ALA A 66 -2.74 14.13 4.72
C ALA A 66 -1.45 13.31 4.79
N LEU A 67 -1.31 12.43 5.78
CA LEU A 67 -0.17 11.53 5.89
C LEU A 67 -0.06 10.61 4.67
N LEU A 68 -1.17 9.99 4.28
CA LEU A 68 -1.19 9.08 3.13
C LEU A 68 -0.86 9.81 1.82
N GLN A 69 -1.35 11.04 1.65
CA GLN A 69 -1.02 11.85 0.47
C GLN A 69 0.46 12.22 0.45
N SER A 70 1.05 12.51 1.60
CA SER A 70 2.48 12.79 1.70
C SER A 70 3.31 11.58 1.27
N LEU A 71 2.91 10.38 1.68
CA LEU A 71 3.57 9.14 1.25
C LEU A 71 3.42 8.90 -0.26
N TYR A 72 2.24 9.16 -0.80
CA TYR A 72 1.99 9.03 -2.24
C TYR A 72 2.90 9.93 -3.07
N SER A 73 3.26 11.11 -2.54
CA SER A 73 4.12 12.07 -3.23
C SER A 73 5.59 11.65 -3.26
N LEU A 74 5.99 10.66 -2.47
CA LEU A 74 7.37 10.17 -2.45
C LEU A 74 7.61 9.17 -3.58
N ASN A 75 8.83 9.19 -4.15
CA ASN A 75 9.20 8.22 -5.18
C ASN A 75 9.30 6.80 -4.61
N SER A 76 9.84 6.69 -3.38
CA SER A 76 9.93 5.41 -2.67
C SER A 76 10.24 5.67 -1.21
N PHE A 77 9.92 4.71 -0.37
CA PHE A 77 10.22 4.76 1.07
C PHE A 77 10.21 3.35 1.62
N THR A 78 10.79 3.17 2.81
CA THR A 78 10.83 1.85 3.44
C THR A 78 9.53 1.58 4.17
N VAL A 79 8.94 0.42 3.91
CA VAL A 79 7.72 -0.05 4.55
C VAL A 79 8.03 -1.34 5.31
N ARG A 80 7.56 -1.43 6.54
CA ARG A 80 7.66 -2.64 7.34
C ARG A 80 6.25 -3.15 7.62
N PHE A 81 6.00 -4.39 7.26
CA PHE A 81 4.66 -4.96 7.33
C PHE A 81 4.70 -6.44 7.67
N THR A 82 3.58 -6.99 8.11
CA THR A 82 3.41 -8.43 8.33
C THR A 82 2.88 -9.05 7.05
N ASP A 83 3.63 -10.00 6.47
CA ASP A 83 3.27 -10.62 5.21
C ASP A 83 2.19 -11.71 5.40
N ASN A 84 1.80 -12.34 4.29
CA ASN A 84 0.75 -13.36 4.31
C ASN A 84 1.20 -14.69 4.96
N PHE A 85 2.48 -14.83 5.28
CA PHE A 85 3.00 -15.98 6.02
C PHE A 85 3.18 -15.69 7.51
N GLY A 86 2.84 -14.48 7.95
CA GLY A 86 2.97 -14.06 9.34
C GLY A 86 4.34 -13.51 9.70
N ASN A 87 5.23 -13.31 8.74
CA ASN A 87 6.57 -12.79 8.98
C ASN A 87 6.59 -11.27 8.90
N ARG A 88 7.43 -10.65 9.73
CA ARG A 88 7.64 -9.20 9.70
C ARG A 88 8.77 -8.88 8.74
N VAL A 89 8.47 -8.15 7.66
CA VAL A 89 9.44 -7.87 6.58
C VAL A 89 9.50 -6.37 6.31
N SER A 90 10.66 -5.93 5.81
CA SER A 90 10.89 -4.55 5.37
C SER A 90 11.21 -4.54 3.88
N LYS A 91 10.55 -3.67 3.13
CA LYS A 91 10.76 -3.52 1.69
C LYS A 91 10.77 -2.05 1.32
N THR A 92 11.50 -1.70 0.27
CA THR A 92 11.40 -0.38 -0.35
C THR A 92 10.22 -0.40 -1.30
N MET A 93 9.26 0.48 -1.05
CA MET A 93 7.97 0.47 -1.77
C MET A 93 7.58 1.88 -2.19
N TYR A 94 6.64 1.96 -3.13
CA TYR A 94 5.98 3.20 -3.49
C TYR A 94 4.46 3.00 -3.39
N CYS A 95 3.73 4.11 -3.27
CA CYS A 95 2.27 4.07 -3.18
C CYS A 95 1.62 4.12 -4.54
N GLY A 96 0.60 3.29 -4.75
CA GLY A 96 -0.37 3.47 -5.81
C GLY A 96 -1.35 4.60 -5.47
N PRO A 97 -2.32 4.88 -6.36
CA PRO A 97 -3.26 5.97 -6.13
C PRO A 97 -4.07 5.79 -4.84
N LEU A 98 -4.26 6.90 -4.13
CA LEU A 98 -5.17 6.94 -2.99
C LEU A 98 -6.59 7.15 -3.52
N THR A 99 -7.49 6.25 -3.19
CA THR A 99 -8.90 6.35 -3.60
C THR A 99 -9.80 6.45 -2.38
N LYS A 100 -10.93 7.13 -2.54
CA LYS A 100 -11.96 7.20 -1.51
C LYS A 100 -13.33 7.33 -2.19
N LYS A 101 -14.35 6.72 -1.60
CA LYS A 101 -15.69 6.74 -2.18
C LYS A 101 -16.53 7.91 -1.74
N SER A 102 -16.36 8.36 -0.51
CA SER A 102 -17.13 9.51 -0.04
C SER A 102 -16.37 10.28 1.02
N ALA A 103 -16.85 11.47 1.30
CA ALA A 103 -16.27 12.37 2.28
C ALA A 103 -17.36 13.18 2.95
N ILE A 104 -17.16 13.48 4.23
CA ILE A 104 -18.03 14.39 4.99
C ILE A 104 -17.34 15.74 5.04
N GLN A 105 -18.01 16.76 4.57
CA GLN A 105 -17.49 18.11 4.45
C GLN A 105 -18.15 19.04 5.46
N ASP A 106 -17.34 19.94 6.07
CA ASP A 106 -17.86 21.02 6.89
C ASP A 106 -18.51 22.06 5.97
N LYS A 107 -19.77 22.39 6.23
CA LYS A 107 -20.54 23.31 5.40
C LYS A 107 -20.03 24.76 5.49
N THR A 108 -19.41 25.12 6.60
CA THR A 108 -18.92 26.49 6.83
C THR A 108 -17.53 26.71 6.26
N THR A 109 -16.58 25.80 6.58
CA THR A 109 -15.17 25.94 6.17
C THR A 109 -14.86 25.26 4.85
N LEU A 110 -15.76 24.41 4.35
CA LEU A 110 -15.61 23.57 3.15
C LEU A 110 -14.47 22.56 3.25
N LYS A 111 -13.97 22.31 4.46
CA LYS A 111 -12.95 21.30 4.68
C LYS A 111 -13.56 19.91 4.85
N ILE A 112 -12.84 18.90 4.39
CA ILE A 112 -13.26 17.52 4.59
C ILE A 112 -12.91 17.10 6.02
N ILE A 113 -13.93 16.72 6.78
CA ILE A 113 -13.78 16.28 8.17
C ILE A 113 -13.44 14.80 8.22
N LEU A 114 -14.07 13.99 7.38
CA LEU A 114 -13.93 12.54 7.39
C LEU A 114 -14.04 12.00 5.96
N SER A 115 -13.15 11.10 5.61
CA SER A 115 -13.24 10.35 4.35
C SER A 115 -13.60 8.90 4.66
N THR A 116 -14.36 8.26 3.77
CA THR A 116 -14.82 6.88 3.96
C THR A 116 -14.39 5.99 2.79
N GLU A 117 -14.28 4.69 3.07
CA GLU A 117 -13.92 3.67 2.08
C GLU A 117 -12.66 4.04 1.31
N ILE A 118 -11.58 4.29 2.05
CA ILE A 118 -10.29 4.69 1.51
C ILE A 118 -9.48 3.43 1.18
N ALA A 119 -8.79 3.45 0.04
CA ALA A 119 -7.91 2.36 -0.35
C ALA A 119 -6.61 2.91 -0.91
N MET A 120 -5.50 2.27 -0.57
CA MET A 120 -4.19 2.60 -1.12
C MET A 120 -3.31 1.35 -1.11
N ASN A 121 -2.56 1.16 -2.18
CA ASN A 121 -1.66 0.01 -2.33
C ASN A 121 -0.22 0.44 -2.14
N PHE A 122 0.58 -0.43 -1.56
CA PHE A 122 2.03 -0.28 -1.47
C PHE A 122 2.67 -1.36 -2.34
N ILE A 123 3.55 -0.96 -3.24
CA ILE A 123 4.12 -1.85 -4.25
C ILE A 123 5.64 -1.79 -4.14
N GLU A 124 6.31 -2.95 -4.12
CA GLU A 124 7.77 -3.02 -4.04
C GLU A 124 8.41 -2.44 -5.31
N VAL A 125 9.44 -1.65 -5.08
CA VAL A 125 10.22 -1.04 -6.16
C VAL A 125 11.08 -2.08 -6.87
#